data_63f825194e80ee9ed4305ef3e55711aa
#
_entry.id   63f825194e80ee9ed4305ef3e55711aa
#
_cell.length_a   1.000
_cell.length_b   1.000
_cell.length_c   1.000
_cell.angle_alpha   90.00
_cell.angle_beta   90.00
_cell.angle_gamma   90.00
#
_symmetry.space_group_name_H-M   'P 1'
#
loop_
_entity.id
_entity.type
_entity.pdbx_description
1 polymer ?
#
loop_
_entity_poly.entity_id
_entity_poly.type
_entity_poly.pdbx_seq_one_letter_code
_entity_poly.pdbx_strand_id
1 'polypeptide(L)'
;MSGGVAMLDYNNDGRLDLFFVNGAALRDPMPAGARPDKRDPKFWNRLYRNNGDGTFTDVTERAGVQGHSYGMGVATGDYDNDGFPDLYVTNVGGSILYHNNGDGTFTDVTSHAGVAAGGWPVGACFVDYDRDGRLDLMVTRYVDWDFSNSPACGENKPGYRAYCHPDLFPPVTHLLYHNNGDGTFTDVSAKSGIGRSPGKGLGVAINDYDQDGWPDIIVANDSFPQQLFRNNRDGTFTELALQLGLAYDDDGKTFAGMGVDFADYDNDGWPDIFMNALANQRYALYRNEQGKSFDYVSGPSGVAGISQMHSGWGARFFDYDNDGWKDLFVAQGHVMDNIELTQPSMRYKEPPLLMHNTGARFVDVSASSGEPFRAATTVRGAAFGDLNNDGFPDLALNCNDGPPLILMNQGGNGNHWLIVNTVGTKSNRDGIGARLKLIGESWKPQYGFVSTAGSYLSASDKRVHFGLGADRSARLLEIAWPGGTVQRIENVKADQVLVVREPAS
;
A
#
# COMPACT_ATOMS: atom_id res chain seq x y z
N MET A 1 -1.62 15.70 2.53
CA MET A 1 -1.60 14.30 3.01
C MET A 1 -2.45 13.36 2.16
N SER A 2 -3.42 13.83 1.38
CA SER A 2 -4.15 13.02 0.39
C SER A 2 -3.23 12.58 -0.75
N GLY A 3 -3.68 11.61 -1.56
CA GLY A 3 -2.95 11.26 -2.77
C GLY A 3 -2.80 9.76 -3.02
N GLY A 4 -3.77 8.95 -2.56
CA GLY A 4 -3.79 7.52 -2.88
C GLY A 4 -3.91 7.26 -4.39
N VAL A 5 -3.36 6.15 -4.85
CA VAL A 5 -3.46 5.67 -6.23
C VAL A 5 -3.62 4.15 -6.24
N ALA A 6 -4.40 3.62 -7.16
CA ALA A 6 -4.54 2.17 -7.35
C ALA A 6 -4.19 1.76 -8.77
N MET A 7 -3.56 0.59 -8.89
CA MET A 7 -3.43 -0.18 -10.12
C MET A 7 -4.33 -1.42 -10.04
N LEU A 8 -5.27 -1.57 -10.97
CA LEU A 8 -6.20 -2.69 -11.01
C LEU A 8 -6.71 -2.91 -12.44
N ASP A 9 -7.04 -4.12 -12.79
CA ASP A 9 -7.75 -4.44 -14.04
C ASP A 9 -9.27 -4.40 -13.74
N TYR A 10 -9.89 -3.18 -13.80
CA TYR A 10 -11.28 -3.02 -13.37
C TYR A 10 -12.28 -3.61 -14.36
N ASN A 11 -11.88 -3.84 -15.58
CA ASN A 11 -12.76 -4.30 -16.67
C ASN A 11 -12.44 -5.72 -17.17
N ASN A 12 -11.48 -6.40 -16.51
CA ASN A 12 -11.01 -7.76 -16.84
C ASN A 12 -10.51 -7.91 -18.29
N ASP A 13 -9.88 -6.87 -18.85
CA ASP A 13 -9.29 -6.93 -20.20
C ASP A 13 -7.82 -7.39 -20.21
N GLY A 14 -7.27 -7.70 -19.05
CA GLY A 14 -5.89 -8.17 -18.84
C GLY A 14 -4.85 -7.07 -18.77
N ARG A 15 -5.26 -5.80 -18.71
CA ARG A 15 -4.40 -4.63 -18.57
C ARG A 15 -4.71 -3.90 -17.27
N LEU A 16 -3.68 -3.42 -16.61
CA LEU A 16 -3.86 -2.61 -15.40
C LEU A 16 -4.32 -1.20 -15.78
N ASP A 17 -5.38 -0.77 -15.12
CA ASP A 17 -5.93 0.58 -15.16
C ASP A 17 -5.48 1.38 -13.94
N LEU A 18 -5.75 2.70 -13.93
CA LEU A 18 -5.27 3.60 -12.90
C LEU A 18 -6.43 4.34 -12.24
N PHE A 19 -6.52 4.28 -10.91
CA PHE A 19 -7.45 5.09 -10.14
C PHE A 19 -6.69 6.04 -9.20
N PHE A 20 -6.91 7.35 -9.35
CA PHE A 20 -6.29 8.40 -8.53
C PHE A 20 -7.32 9.01 -7.59
N VAL A 21 -6.98 9.03 -6.30
CA VAL A 21 -7.76 9.70 -5.27
C VAL A 21 -7.38 11.17 -5.22
N ASN A 22 -8.35 12.05 -5.24
CA ASN A 22 -8.13 13.48 -5.14
C ASN A 22 -8.81 14.08 -3.91
N GLY A 23 -8.26 15.18 -3.40
CA GLY A 23 -8.84 15.97 -2.30
C GLY A 23 -10.17 16.63 -2.69
N ALA A 24 -10.47 17.71 -2.01
CA ALA A 24 -11.65 18.55 -2.27
C ALA A 24 -11.33 20.01 -1.92
N ALA A 25 -12.16 20.96 -2.34
CA ALA A 25 -12.02 22.34 -1.92
C ALA A 25 -12.25 22.47 -0.41
N LEU A 26 -11.28 23.06 0.27
CA LEU A 26 -11.33 23.38 1.70
C LEU A 26 -11.34 24.89 1.90
N ARG A 27 -11.99 25.33 2.98
CA ARG A 27 -11.81 26.66 3.54
C ARG A 27 -11.04 26.53 4.86
N ASP A 28 -10.25 27.52 5.18
CA ASP A 28 -9.49 27.53 6.43
C ASP A 28 -9.72 28.85 7.17
N PRO A 29 -10.41 28.83 8.34
CA PRO A 29 -11.08 27.68 8.93
C PRO A 29 -12.34 27.24 8.16
N MET A 30 -12.70 25.96 8.27
CA MET A 30 -14.00 25.48 7.78
C MET A 30 -15.11 25.95 8.71
N PRO A 31 -16.24 26.48 8.18
CA PRO A 31 -17.41 26.78 9.01
C PRO A 31 -17.93 25.51 9.72
N ALA A 32 -18.47 25.68 10.93
CA ALA A 32 -19.05 24.56 11.67
C ALA A 32 -20.12 23.82 10.83
N GLY A 33 -20.01 22.51 10.75
CA GLY A 33 -20.91 21.66 9.96
C GLY A 33 -20.70 21.70 8.44
N ALA A 34 -19.77 22.52 7.93
CA ALA A 34 -19.43 22.51 6.51
C ALA A 34 -18.68 21.22 6.14
N ARG A 35 -18.86 20.79 4.89
CA ARG A 35 -18.14 19.63 4.31
C ARG A 35 -17.22 20.11 3.20
N PRO A 36 -16.13 19.36 2.92
CA PRO A 36 -15.29 19.60 1.75
C PRO A 36 -16.13 19.59 0.47
N ASP A 37 -15.86 20.52 -0.44
CA ASP A 37 -16.60 20.66 -1.70
C ASP A 37 -15.84 19.99 -2.84
N LYS A 38 -16.43 18.93 -3.40
CA LYS A 38 -15.89 18.15 -4.51
C LYS A 38 -16.69 18.32 -5.82
N ARG A 39 -17.58 19.29 -5.92
CA ARG A 39 -18.45 19.49 -7.10
C ARG A 39 -17.66 19.98 -8.32
N ASP A 40 -16.57 20.73 -8.12
CA ASP A 40 -15.71 21.16 -9.23
C ASP A 40 -14.94 19.92 -9.78
N PRO A 41 -15.03 19.63 -11.10
CA PRO A 41 -14.37 18.48 -11.72
C PRO A 41 -12.86 18.36 -11.48
N LYS A 42 -12.16 19.46 -11.17
CA LYS A 42 -10.73 19.42 -10.84
C LYS A 42 -10.41 18.67 -9.54
N PHE A 43 -11.41 18.48 -8.66
CA PHE A 43 -11.27 17.74 -7.41
C PHE A 43 -11.77 16.30 -7.50
N TRP A 44 -12.37 15.89 -8.63
CA TRP A 44 -12.85 14.52 -8.77
C TRP A 44 -11.69 13.51 -8.65
N ASN A 45 -11.95 12.35 -8.07
CA ASN A 45 -11.12 11.18 -8.29
C ASN A 45 -11.06 10.90 -9.79
N ARG A 46 -10.07 10.15 -10.26
CA ARG A 46 -9.91 9.86 -11.68
C ARG A 46 -9.72 8.36 -11.89
N LEU A 47 -10.51 7.79 -12.80
CA LEU A 47 -10.31 6.45 -13.32
C LEU A 47 -9.88 6.55 -14.78
N TYR A 48 -8.71 6.00 -15.06
CA TYR A 48 -8.13 5.96 -16.40
C TYR A 48 -8.04 4.53 -16.88
N ARG A 49 -8.74 4.23 -17.98
CA ARG A 49 -8.64 2.95 -18.67
C ARG A 49 -7.38 2.91 -19.52
N ASN A 50 -6.60 1.84 -19.40
CA ASN A 50 -5.43 1.58 -20.23
C ASN A 50 -5.85 1.12 -21.64
N ASN A 51 -5.42 1.82 -22.68
CA ASN A 51 -5.77 1.49 -24.06
C ASN A 51 -4.85 0.41 -24.67
N GLY A 52 -3.76 0.02 -23.98
CA GLY A 52 -2.81 -0.99 -24.44
C GLY A 52 -1.78 -0.49 -25.46
N ASP A 53 -1.77 0.80 -25.76
CA ASP A 53 -0.85 1.46 -26.70
C ASP A 53 0.03 2.52 -26.02
N GLY A 54 0.13 2.49 -24.68
CA GLY A 54 0.83 3.46 -23.87
C GLY A 54 0.02 4.73 -23.57
N THR A 55 -1.26 4.75 -23.97
CA THR A 55 -2.19 5.85 -23.66
C THR A 55 -3.31 5.41 -22.72
N PHE A 56 -3.95 6.40 -22.08
CA PHE A 56 -5.04 6.16 -21.14
C PHE A 56 -6.25 7.02 -21.51
N THR A 57 -7.45 6.50 -21.28
CA THR A 57 -8.72 7.21 -21.47
C THR A 57 -9.36 7.52 -20.12
N ASP A 58 -9.65 8.79 -19.82
CA ASP A 58 -10.44 9.17 -18.65
C ASP A 58 -11.88 8.66 -18.78
N VAL A 59 -12.26 7.74 -17.91
CA VAL A 59 -13.59 7.14 -17.88
C VAL A 59 -14.35 7.48 -16.59
N THR A 60 -13.83 8.40 -15.78
CA THR A 60 -14.31 8.77 -14.45
C THR A 60 -15.81 9.03 -14.38
N GLU A 61 -16.31 9.88 -15.29
CA GLU A 61 -17.71 10.29 -15.28
C GLU A 61 -18.62 9.13 -15.69
N ARG A 62 -18.24 8.39 -16.73
CA ARG A 62 -18.95 7.19 -17.17
C ARG A 62 -18.97 6.11 -16.09
N ALA A 63 -17.85 5.92 -15.42
CA ALA A 63 -17.72 4.92 -14.35
C ALA A 63 -18.45 5.31 -13.06
N GLY A 64 -18.78 6.58 -12.84
CA GLY A 64 -19.50 7.04 -11.66
C GLY A 64 -18.65 7.17 -10.39
N VAL A 65 -17.33 7.34 -10.51
CA VAL A 65 -16.37 7.28 -9.38
C VAL A 65 -15.77 8.63 -8.98
N GLN A 66 -16.44 9.74 -9.28
CA GLN A 66 -15.95 11.11 -8.98
C GLN A 66 -15.67 11.35 -7.49
N GLY A 67 -16.40 10.66 -6.61
CA GLY A 67 -16.36 10.87 -5.17
C GLY A 67 -17.12 12.11 -4.70
N HIS A 68 -17.29 12.27 -3.39
CA HIS A 68 -18.09 13.33 -2.81
C HIS A 68 -17.49 14.00 -1.56
N SER A 69 -16.28 13.61 -1.13
CA SER A 69 -15.65 14.10 0.10
C SER A 69 -14.15 14.31 -0.11
N TYR A 70 -13.41 14.68 0.95
CA TYR A 70 -11.96 14.85 0.84
C TYR A 70 -11.29 13.49 0.84
N GLY A 71 -10.90 13.03 -0.35
CA GLY A 71 -10.28 11.73 -0.55
C GLY A 71 -8.88 11.64 0.06
N MET A 72 -8.58 10.49 0.65
CA MET A 72 -7.28 10.17 1.25
C MET A 72 -6.61 9.02 0.50
N GLY A 73 -7.09 7.80 0.67
CA GLY A 73 -6.52 6.57 0.14
C GLY A 73 -7.53 5.70 -0.61
N VAL A 74 -7.03 4.60 -1.15
CA VAL A 74 -7.83 3.59 -1.85
C VAL A 74 -7.32 2.19 -1.55
N ALA A 75 -8.24 1.25 -1.39
CA ALA A 75 -8.00 -0.19 -1.39
C ALA A 75 -8.79 -0.84 -2.54
N THR A 76 -8.24 -1.93 -3.09
CA THR A 76 -8.87 -2.71 -4.16
C THR A 76 -8.98 -4.18 -3.77
N GLY A 77 -10.09 -4.83 -4.15
CA GLY A 77 -10.33 -6.26 -3.94
C GLY A 77 -11.75 -6.63 -4.39
N ASP A 78 -11.93 -7.85 -4.82
CA ASP A 78 -13.23 -8.44 -5.18
C ASP A 78 -13.92 -8.94 -3.90
N TYR A 79 -14.67 -8.03 -3.20
CA TYR A 79 -15.21 -8.34 -1.87
C TYR A 79 -16.42 -9.28 -1.92
N ASP A 80 -17.14 -9.35 -3.03
CA ASP A 80 -18.31 -10.21 -3.19
C ASP A 80 -18.08 -11.44 -4.07
N ASN A 81 -16.82 -11.64 -4.51
CA ASN A 81 -16.37 -12.78 -5.31
C ASN A 81 -17.04 -12.89 -6.68
N ASP A 82 -17.50 -11.78 -7.28
CA ASP A 82 -18.14 -11.76 -8.59
C ASP A 82 -17.14 -11.79 -9.76
N GLY A 83 -15.86 -11.55 -9.47
CA GLY A 83 -14.75 -11.60 -10.41
C GLY A 83 -14.33 -10.23 -10.93
N PHE A 84 -14.90 -9.14 -10.43
CA PHE A 84 -14.51 -7.77 -10.74
C PHE A 84 -13.99 -7.06 -9.49
N PRO A 85 -12.81 -6.41 -9.55
CA PRO A 85 -12.27 -5.72 -8.38
C PRO A 85 -13.08 -4.46 -8.05
N ASP A 86 -13.39 -4.30 -6.76
CA ASP A 86 -14.09 -3.17 -6.19
C ASP A 86 -13.12 -2.12 -5.64
N LEU A 87 -13.64 -0.94 -5.28
CA LEU A 87 -12.84 0.16 -4.74
C LEU A 87 -13.39 0.61 -3.37
N TYR A 88 -12.53 0.64 -2.36
CA TYR A 88 -12.83 1.34 -1.12
C TYR A 88 -11.99 2.60 -1.02
N VAL A 89 -12.63 3.76 -1.05
CA VAL A 89 -11.97 5.07 -1.01
C VAL A 89 -12.14 5.67 0.38
N THR A 90 -11.05 5.84 1.11
CA THR A 90 -11.07 6.53 2.40
C THR A 90 -11.21 8.04 2.22
N ASN A 91 -12.07 8.67 3.01
CA ASN A 91 -12.33 10.11 2.92
C ASN A 91 -12.53 10.71 4.30
N VAL A 92 -12.03 11.92 4.51
CA VAL A 92 -12.46 12.73 5.66
C VAL A 92 -13.89 13.18 5.42
N GLY A 93 -14.82 12.75 6.28
CA GLY A 93 -16.25 13.05 6.14
C GLY A 93 -17.10 11.92 5.54
N GLY A 94 -16.55 10.71 5.47
CA GLY A 94 -17.23 9.47 5.07
C GLY A 94 -16.55 8.80 3.88
N SER A 95 -16.06 7.59 4.12
CA SER A 95 -15.46 6.71 3.09
C SER A 95 -16.52 6.19 2.11
N ILE A 96 -16.09 5.67 0.97
CA ILE A 96 -16.98 5.16 -0.08
C ILE A 96 -16.55 3.75 -0.46
N LEU A 97 -17.50 2.80 -0.46
CA LEU A 97 -17.35 1.50 -1.10
C LEU A 97 -18.07 1.54 -2.45
N TYR A 98 -17.32 1.40 -3.51
CA TYR A 98 -17.81 1.27 -4.88
C TYR A 98 -17.82 -0.19 -5.29
N HIS A 99 -19.01 -0.75 -5.54
CA HIS A 99 -19.17 -2.06 -6.16
C HIS A 99 -19.01 -1.92 -7.68
N ASN A 100 -18.19 -2.76 -8.27
CA ASN A 100 -17.96 -2.82 -9.72
C ASN A 100 -19.06 -3.63 -10.40
N ASN A 101 -19.87 -3.01 -11.24
CA ASN A 101 -21.01 -3.65 -11.88
C ASN A 101 -20.63 -4.61 -13.04
N GLY A 102 -19.33 -4.76 -13.37
CA GLY A 102 -18.85 -5.61 -14.46
C GLY A 102 -19.10 -5.06 -15.88
N ASP A 103 -19.72 -3.90 -16.00
CA ASP A 103 -20.04 -3.24 -17.29
C ASP A 103 -19.23 -1.96 -17.55
N GLY A 104 -18.21 -1.73 -16.69
CA GLY A 104 -17.36 -0.56 -16.71
C GLY A 104 -17.91 0.61 -15.91
N THR A 105 -18.94 0.39 -15.09
CA THR A 105 -19.51 1.36 -14.14
C THR A 105 -19.40 0.84 -12.71
N PHE A 106 -19.52 1.76 -11.75
CA PHE A 106 -19.50 1.43 -10.33
C PHE A 106 -20.74 2.00 -9.63
N THR A 107 -21.19 1.32 -8.57
CA THR A 107 -22.29 1.76 -7.71
C THR A 107 -21.76 2.05 -6.30
N ASP A 108 -22.07 3.21 -5.76
CA ASP A 108 -21.80 3.52 -4.33
C ASP A 108 -22.76 2.70 -3.46
N VAL A 109 -22.23 1.68 -2.79
CA VAL A 109 -22.98 0.78 -1.89
C VAL A 109 -22.69 1.03 -0.42
N THR A 110 -21.98 2.11 -0.08
CA THR A 110 -21.47 2.42 1.27
C THR A 110 -22.53 2.34 2.36
N SER A 111 -23.69 2.93 2.12
CA SER A 111 -24.79 2.94 3.10
C SER A 111 -25.39 1.55 3.31
N HIS A 112 -25.51 0.77 2.24
CA HIS A 112 -26.01 -0.61 2.30
C HIS A 112 -25.00 -1.50 3.02
N ALA A 113 -23.74 -1.38 2.65
CA ALA A 113 -22.64 -2.17 3.22
C ALA A 113 -22.30 -1.81 4.68
N GLY A 114 -22.64 -0.60 5.13
CA GLY A 114 -22.39 -0.17 6.51
C GLY A 114 -20.94 0.22 6.82
N VAL A 115 -20.14 0.61 5.80
CA VAL A 115 -18.67 0.80 5.92
C VAL A 115 -18.22 2.26 5.75
N ALA A 116 -19.06 3.23 6.10
CA ALA A 116 -18.75 4.66 5.89
C ALA A 116 -17.52 5.19 6.66
N ALA A 117 -17.01 4.49 7.65
CA ALA A 117 -15.89 4.80 8.53
C ALA A 117 -15.86 6.27 9.03
N GLY A 118 -16.09 6.46 10.30
CA GLY A 118 -16.11 7.80 10.91
C GLY A 118 -14.72 8.33 11.29
N GLY A 119 -14.65 9.65 11.58
CA GLY A 119 -13.41 10.32 11.97
C GLY A 119 -12.51 10.65 10.78
N TRP A 120 -11.21 10.42 10.92
CA TRP A 120 -10.23 10.63 9.85
C TRP A 120 -9.66 9.27 9.37
N PRO A 121 -10.40 8.52 8.53
CA PRO A 121 -9.89 7.31 7.89
C PRO A 121 -8.85 7.67 6.84
N VAL A 122 -7.77 6.88 6.77
CA VAL A 122 -6.58 7.20 5.97
C VAL A 122 -6.20 6.02 5.08
N GLY A 123 -5.56 4.99 5.61
CA GLY A 123 -5.25 3.76 4.88
C GLY A 123 -6.39 2.75 4.97
N ALA A 124 -6.46 1.84 4.00
CA ALA A 124 -7.34 0.69 4.05
C ALA A 124 -6.74 -0.49 3.29
N CYS A 125 -7.15 -1.69 3.62
CA CYS A 125 -6.87 -2.88 2.83
C CYS A 125 -7.99 -3.91 2.95
N PHE A 126 -8.17 -4.69 1.89
CA PHE A 126 -8.96 -5.92 1.96
C PHE A 126 -8.09 -7.08 2.45
N VAL A 127 -8.67 -7.93 3.29
CA VAL A 127 -8.00 -9.08 3.93
C VAL A 127 -9.04 -10.14 4.29
N ASP A 128 -8.80 -11.39 4.01
CA ASP A 128 -9.60 -12.53 4.50
C ASP A 128 -9.01 -12.97 5.85
N TYR A 129 -9.36 -12.24 6.94
CA TYR A 129 -8.68 -12.41 8.22
C TYR A 129 -9.14 -13.68 8.96
N ASP A 130 -10.35 -14.20 8.70
CA ASP A 130 -10.87 -15.40 9.34
C ASP A 130 -10.92 -16.62 8.40
N ARG A 131 -10.39 -16.45 7.17
CA ARG A 131 -10.22 -17.49 6.16
C ARG A 131 -11.53 -18.15 5.73
N ASP A 132 -12.60 -17.37 5.71
CA ASP A 132 -13.91 -17.83 5.30
C ASP A 132 -14.14 -17.74 3.77
N GLY A 133 -13.14 -17.22 3.03
CA GLY A 133 -13.16 -17.07 1.58
C GLY A 133 -13.79 -15.77 1.09
N ARG A 134 -14.04 -14.82 1.99
CA ARG A 134 -14.52 -13.48 1.67
C ARG A 134 -13.52 -12.44 2.13
N LEU A 135 -13.42 -11.34 1.39
CA LEU A 135 -12.56 -10.24 1.77
C LEU A 135 -13.26 -9.34 2.79
N ASP A 136 -12.68 -9.24 3.96
CA ASP A 136 -12.99 -8.29 5.01
C ASP A 136 -12.27 -6.96 4.75
N LEU A 137 -12.57 -5.92 5.54
CA LEU A 137 -12.02 -4.59 5.32
C LEU A 137 -11.38 -4.04 6.60
N MET A 138 -10.07 -3.79 6.53
CA MET A 138 -9.31 -3.05 7.55
C MET A 138 -9.17 -1.58 7.14
N VAL A 139 -9.43 -0.65 8.10
CA VAL A 139 -9.30 0.79 7.88
C VAL A 139 -8.49 1.42 9.01
N THR A 140 -7.39 2.08 8.68
CA THR A 140 -6.64 2.87 9.64
C THR A 140 -7.26 4.24 9.84
N ARG A 141 -7.17 4.77 11.07
CA ARG A 141 -7.56 6.15 11.40
C ARG A 141 -6.38 6.88 11.99
N TYR A 142 -6.28 8.18 11.67
CA TYR A 142 -5.09 8.96 12.02
C TYR A 142 -5.15 9.50 13.44
N VAL A 143 -5.92 10.54 13.67
CA VAL A 143 -6.02 11.21 14.97
C VAL A 143 -7.47 11.67 15.22
N ASP A 144 -7.79 12.00 16.47
CA ASP A 144 -9.06 12.63 16.82
C ASP A 144 -9.05 14.11 16.41
N TRP A 145 -9.51 14.35 15.20
CA TRP A 145 -9.57 15.67 14.58
C TRP A 145 -10.78 15.76 13.62
N ASP A 146 -11.34 16.92 13.52
CA ASP A 146 -12.33 17.28 12.49
C ASP A 146 -12.12 18.73 11.99
N PHE A 147 -12.84 19.10 10.93
CA PHE A 147 -12.72 20.42 10.31
C PHE A 147 -13.20 21.57 11.21
N SER A 148 -14.00 21.32 12.23
CA SER A 148 -14.52 22.35 13.16
C SER A 148 -13.54 22.65 14.29
N ASN A 149 -12.58 21.75 14.55
CA ASN A 149 -11.58 21.85 15.61
C ASN A 149 -10.16 21.77 15.04
N SER A 150 -9.82 22.68 14.13
CA SER A 150 -8.50 22.75 13.50
C SER A 150 -7.67 23.88 14.14
N PRO A 151 -6.71 23.58 15.04
CA PRO A 151 -5.85 24.59 15.64
C PRO A 151 -4.95 25.24 14.60
N ALA A 152 -4.58 26.50 14.83
CA ALA A 152 -3.58 27.18 14.02
C ALA A 152 -2.19 26.89 14.59
N CYS A 153 -1.32 26.30 13.77
CA CYS A 153 0.06 25.98 14.11
C CYS A 153 1.05 26.74 13.20
N GLY A 154 2.31 26.80 13.62
CA GLY A 154 3.35 27.60 13.01
C GLY A 154 3.50 28.97 13.66
N GLU A 155 4.25 29.87 13.03
CA GLU A 155 4.47 31.22 13.54
C GLU A 155 3.30 32.13 13.16
N ASN A 156 2.94 33.07 14.03
CA ASN A 156 1.91 34.10 13.74
C ASN A 156 2.48 35.17 12.77
N LYS A 157 2.83 34.75 11.57
CA LYS A 157 3.46 35.54 10.53
C LYS A 157 2.97 35.06 9.17
N PRO A 158 2.66 35.94 8.21
CA PRO A 158 2.22 35.54 6.87
C PRO A 158 3.19 34.56 6.21
N GLY A 159 2.67 33.45 5.68
CA GLY A 159 3.44 32.37 5.03
C GLY A 159 4.08 31.34 5.97
N TYR A 160 3.98 31.53 7.30
CA TYR A 160 4.58 30.62 8.30
C TYR A 160 3.56 29.69 8.99
N ARG A 161 2.37 29.60 8.45
CA ARG A 161 1.40 28.60 8.93
C ARG A 161 1.94 27.20 8.64
N ALA A 162 1.88 26.31 9.64
CA ALA A 162 2.34 24.95 9.55
C ALA A 162 1.20 23.95 9.81
N TYR A 163 1.35 22.72 9.35
CA TYR A 163 0.58 21.61 9.89
C TYR A 163 0.93 21.40 11.36
N CYS A 164 -0.08 21.09 12.15
CA CYS A 164 0.14 20.80 13.56
C CYS A 164 0.81 19.44 13.74
N HIS A 165 1.74 19.35 14.69
CA HIS A 165 2.36 18.09 15.05
C HIS A 165 1.29 17.11 15.57
N PRO A 166 1.32 15.83 15.21
CA PRO A 166 0.30 14.86 15.63
C PRO A 166 0.18 14.67 17.14
N ASP A 167 1.18 15.05 17.93
CA ASP A 167 1.11 14.99 19.40
C ASP A 167 0.10 15.95 20.03
N LEU A 168 -0.37 16.93 19.27
CA LEU A 168 -1.46 17.81 19.72
C LEU A 168 -2.84 17.15 19.68
N PHE A 169 -2.95 15.97 19.08
CA PHE A 169 -4.20 15.27 18.90
C PHE A 169 -4.18 13.89 19.56
N PRO A 170 -5.27 13.46 20.21
CA PRO A 170 -5.37 12.12 20.75
C PRO A 170 -5.26 11.04 19.66
N PRO A 171 -4.61 9.90 19.96
CA PRO A 171 -4.65 8.74 19.10
C PRO A 171 -6.06 8.13 19.08
N VAL A 172 -6.39 7.43 18.00
CA VAL A 172 -7.69 6.76 17.80
C VAL A 172 -7.51 5.30 17.43
N THR A 173 -8.52 4.47 17.65
CA THR A 173 -8.47 3.06 17.26
C THR A 173 -8.81 2.88 15.79
N HIS A 174 -8.29 1.82 15.19
CA HIS A 174 -8.58 1.42 13.81
C HIS A 174 -9.90 0.65 13.72
N LEU A 175 -10.37 0.41 12.49
CA LEU A 175 -11.63 -0.30 12.22
C LEU A 175 -11.36 -1.59 11.46
N LEU A 176 -12.06 -2.65 11.87
CA LEU A 176 -12.13 -3.92 11.14
C LEU A 176 -13.61 -4.25 10.90
N TYR A 177 -13.95 -4.47 9.64
CA TYR A 177 -15.29 -4.83 9.20
C TYR A 177 -15.28 -6.25 8.65
N HIS A 178 -16.08 -7.14 9.25
CA HIS A 178 -16.29 -8.52 8.79
C HIS A 178 -17.33 -8.54 7.66
N ASN A 179 -17.03 -9.22 6.58
CA ASN A 179 -17.90 -9.38 5.42
C ASN A 179 -18.94 -10.47 5.65
N ASN A 180 -20.21 -10.11 5.72
CA ASN A 180 -21.30 -11.06 5.99
C ASN A 180 -21.66 -11.96 4.78
N GLY A 181 -21.12 -11.70 3.58
CA GLY A 181 -21.38 -12.47 2.36
C GLY A 181 -22.71 -12.14 1.67
N ASP A 182 -23.39 -11.09 2.10
CA ASP A 182 -24.67 -10.62 1.54
C ASP A 182 -24.58 -9.16 1.02
N GLY A 183 -23.35 -8.67 0.81
CA GLY A 183 -23.07 -7.29 0.43
C GLY A 183 -23.02 -6.32 1.61
N THR A 184 -23.18 -6.81 2.85
CA THR A 184 -23.07 -6.00 4.07
C THR A 184 -21.86 -6.39 4.89
N PHE A 185 -21.41 -5.48 5.77
CA PHE A 185 -20.31 -5.72 6.69
C PHE A 185 -20.75 -5.43 8.14
N THR A 186 -20.14 -6.16 9.07
CA THR A 186 -20.31 -5.93 10.51
C THR A 186 -19.04 -5.32 11.10
N ASP A 187 -19.15 -4.18 11.79
CA ASP A 187 -18.03 -3.62 12.56
C ASP A 187 -17.67 -4.54 13.72
N VAL A 188 -16.52 -5.21 13.61
CA VAL A 188 -15.97 -6.13 14.63
C VAL A 188 -14.77 -5.53 15.36
N SER A 189 -14.46 -4.25 15.17
CA SER A 189 -13.26 -3.59 15.70
C SER A 189 -13.06 -3.81 17.20
N ALA A 190 -14.11 -3.61 18.01
CA ALA A 190 -14.05 -3.81 19.45
C ALA A 190 -13.93 -5.30 19.84
N LYS A 191 -14.61 -6.19 19.13
CA LYS A 191 -14.60 -7.63 19.37
C LYS A 191 -13.26 -8.24 18.98
N SER A 192 -12.72 -7.84 17.82
CA SER A 192 -11.46 -8.35 17.30
C SER A 192 -10.22 -7.93 18.09
N GLY A 193 -10.32 -6.92 18.95
CA GLY A 193 -9.17 -6.37 19.69
C GLY A 193 -8.47 -5.20 18.99
N ILE A 194 -8.58 -5.04 17.67
CA ILE A 194 -8.04 -3.90 16.90
C ILE A 194 -8.56 -2.57 17.45
N GLY A 195 -9.84 -2.50 17.78
CA GLY A 195 -10.48 -1.34 18.40
C GLY A 195 -10.10 -1.09 19.87
N ARG A 196 -9.11 -1.79 20.44
CA ARG A 196 -8.61 -1.59 21.81
C ARG A 196 -7.21 -0.99 21.87
N SER A 197 -6.52 -0.93 20.75
CA SER A 197 -5.15 -0.44 20.65
C SER A 197 -5.16 0.87 19.84
N PRO A 198 -5.22 2.04 20.50
CA PRO A 198 -5.20 3.32 19.80
C PRO A 198 -3.85 3.57 19.14
N GLY A 199 -3.87 4.20 17.98
CA GLY A 199 -2.72 4.56 17.18
C GLY A 199 -2.92 5.88 16.45
N LYS A 200 -1.95 6.27 15.64
CA LYS A 200 -2.01 7.39 14.68
C LYS A 200 -1.74 6.84 13.27
N GLY A 201 -2.57 5.86 12.86
CA GLY A 201 -2.31 5.01 11.72
C GLY A 201 -2.43 5.72 10.39
N LEU A 202 -1.45 5.51 9.53
CA LEU A 202 -1.40 5.96 8.15
C LEU A 202 -1.36 4.76 7.19
N GLY A 203 -0.20 4.21 6.91
CA GLY A 203 -0.05 3.03 6.06
C GLY A 203 -0.51 1.74 6.73
N VAL A 204 -0.95 0.77 5.93
CA VAL A 204 -1.32 -0.58 6.38
C VAL A 204 -0.84 -1.60 5.36
N ALA A 205 -0.27 -2.72 5.85
CA ALA A 205 0.09 -3.86 5.02
C ALA A 205 -0.28 -5.16 5.74
N ILE A 206 -0.37 -6.25 4.98
CA ILE A 206 -0.72 -7.58 5.47
C ILE A 206 0.31 -8.61 5.01
N ASN A 207 0.63 -9.55 5.87
CA ASN A 207 1.39 -10.75 5.55
C ASN A 207 1.20 -11.75 6.72
N ASP A 208 1.82 -12.90 6.66
CA ASP A 208 1.85 -13.93 7.70
C ASP A 208 3.28 -13.98 8.29
N TYR A 209 3.54 -13.16 9.34
CA TYR A 209 4.91 -12.96 9.82
C TYR A 209 5.48 -14.18 10.54
N ASP A 210 4.64 -14.99 11.19
CA ASP A 210 5.06 -16.19 11.94
C ASP A 210 4.78 -17.50 11.18
N GLN A 211 4.33 -17.39 9.92
CA GLN A 211 4.04 -18.50 8.99
C GLN A 211 3.05 -19.52 9.54
N ASP A 212 2.10 -19.04 10.32
CA ASP A 212 1.07 -19.88 10.92
C ASP A 212 -0.13 -20.12 9.99
N GLY A 213 -0.13 -19.49 8.83
CA GLY A 213 -1.13 -19.60 7.78
C GLY A 213 -2.27 -18.57 7.89
N TRP A 214 -2.21 -17.63 8.84
CA TRP A 214 -3.21 -16.59 9.04
C TRP A 214 -2.61 -15.21 8.79
N PRO A 215 -3.31 -14.31 8.11
CA PRO A 215 -2.76 -13.00 7.83
C PRO A 215 -2.72 -12.12 9.08
N ASP A 216 -1.56 -11.48 9.28
CA ASP A 216 -1.33 -10.46 10.29
C ASP A 216 -1.36 -9.07 9.67
N ILE A 217 -1.56 -8.04 10.49
CA ILE A 217 -1.73 -6.67 10.03
C ILE A 217 -0.68 -5.78 10.68
N ILE A 218 0.12 -5.07 9.86
CA ILE A 218 1.04 -4.03 10.31
C ILE A 218 0.46 -2.64 9.99
N VAL A 219 0.53 -1.72 10.95
CA VAL A 219 0.11 -0.33 10.79
C VAL A 219 1.27 0.59 11.10
N ALA A 220 1.63 1.43 10.12
CA ALA A 220 2.58 2.51 10.30
C ALA A 220 1.89 3.70 10.97
N ASN A 221 2.42 4.13 12.12
CA ASN A 221 1.89 5.23 12.92
C ASN A 221 2.79 6.46 12.83
N ASP A 222 2.19 7.64 12.71
CA ASP A 222 2.91 8.91 12.67
C ASP A 222 3.29 9.38 14.10
N SER A 223 4.60 9.42 14.38
CA SER A 223 5.13 9.89 15.65
C SER A 223 4.53 9.17 16.87
N PHE A 224 4.20 7.92 16.70
CA PHE A 224 3.59 7.04 17.72
C PHE A 224 4.17 5.64 17.56
N PRO A 225 4.13 4.76 18.62
CA PRO A 225 4.59 3.37 18.47
C PRO A 225 3.93 2.67 17.29
N GLN A 226 4.72 1.98 16.48
CA GLN A 226 4.20 1.18 15.37
C GLN A 226 3.39 0.01 15.91
N GLN A 227 2.46 -0.55 15.14
CA GLN A 227 1.57 -1.63 15.61
C GLN A 227 1.61 -2.83 14.69
N LEU A 228 1.81 -4.02 15.27
CA LEU A 228 1.64 -5.31 14.60
C LEU A 228 0.55 -6.10 15.30
N PHE A 229 -0.54 -6.33 14.60
CA PHE A 229 -1.68 -7.11 15.07
C PHE A 229 -1.53 -8.56 14.59
N ARG A 230 -1.12 -9.45 15.51
CA ARG A 230 -1.07 -10.88 15.26
C ARG A 230 -2.47 -11.48 15.29
N ASN A 231 -2.79 -12.27 14.28
CA ASN A 231 -4.06 -13.02 14.20
C ASN A 231 -4.05 -14.20 15.19
N ASN A 232 -5.02 -14.26 16.08
CA ASN A 232 -5.14 -15.33 17.07
C ASN A 232 -5.90 -16.59 16.55
N ARG A 233 -6.32 -16.58 15.27
CA ARG A 233 -7.06 -17.68 14.60
C ARG A 233 -8.47 -17.95 15.15
N ASP A 234 -9.02 -17.03 15.91
CA ASP A 234 -10.35 -17.10 16.53
C ASP A 234 -11.20 -15.85 16.24
N GLY A 235 -10.80 -15.05 15.22
CA GLY A 235 -11.43 -13.80 14.86
C GLY A 235 -10.97 -12.61 15.71
N THR A 236 -9.92 -12.80 16.54
CA THR A 236 -9.31 -11.73 17.35
C THR A 236 -7.85 -11.52 17.02
N PHE A 237 -7.32 -10.37 17.42
CA PHE A 237 -5.93 -9.98 17.23
C PHE A 237 -5.28 -9.55 18.56
N THR A 238 -3.98 -9.77 18.66
CA THR A 238 -3.16 -9.28 19.76
C THR A 238 -2.10 -8.33 19.18
N GLU A 239 -2.03 -7.10 19.72
CA GLU A 239 -0.97 -6.14 19.35
C GLU A 239 0.35 -6.56 20.00
N LEU A 240 1.40 -6.79 19.20
CA LEU A 240 2.68 -7.36 19.63
C LEU A 240 3.91 -6.55 19.20
N ALA A 241 3.79 -5.37 18.61
CA ALA A 241 4.93 -4.65 18.05
C ALA A 241 6.02 -4.37 19.10
N LEU A 242 5.63 -4.01 20.32
CA LEU A 242 6.61 -3.78 21.41
C LEU A 242 7.38 -5.06 21.77
N GLN A 243 6.66 -6.18 21.91
CA GLN A 243 7.24 -7.47 22.28
C GLN A 243 8.16 -8.03 21.19
N LEU A 244 7.86 -7.72 19.94
CA LEU A 244 8.60 -8.21 18.78
C LEU A 244 9.71 -7.26 18.31
N GLY A 245 9.88 -6.09 18.96
CA GLY A 245 10.94 -5.13 18.60
C GLY A 245 10.59 -4.18 17.44
N LEU A 246 9.30 -4.03 17.10
CA LEU A 246 8.83 -3.20 15.99
C LEU A 246 8.32 -1.81 16.37
N ALA A 247 8.01 -1.58 17.67
CA ALA A 247 7.29 -0.37 18.10
C ALA A 247 8.10 0.92 17.93
N TYR A 248 9.43 0.83 17.91
CA TYR A 248 10.37 1.97 17.95
C TYR A 248 11.58 1.73 17.04
N ASP A 249 12.34 2.79 16.78
CA ASP A 249 13.65 2.69 16.14
C ASP A 249 14.72 2.10 17.08
N ASP A 250 15.97 1.99 16.61
CA ASP A 250 17.11 1.45 17.38
C ASP A 250 17.55 2.33 18.56
N ASP A 251 17.12 3.59 18.61
CA ASP A 251 17.31 4.51 19.73
C ASP A 251 16.14 4.46 20.75
N GLY A 252 15.14 3.62 20.53
CA GLY A 252 13.93 3.53 21.34
C GLY A 252 12.97 4.71 21.16
N LYS A 253 13.01 5.40 20.02
CA LYS A 253 12.19 6.57 19.72
C LYS A 253 11.08 6.22 18.74
N THR A 254 9.98 6.95 18.85
CA THR A 254 8.95 6.96 17.80
C THR A 254 9.43 7.75 16.58
N PHE A 255 8.95 7.41 15.41
CA PHE A 255 9.21 8.13 14.17
C PHE A 255 7.91 8.30 13.38
N ALA A 256 7.92 9.16 12.38
CA ALA A 256 6.75 9.42 11.53
C ALA A 256 6.59 8.32 10.49
N GLY A 257 6.06 7.16 10.91
CA GLY A 257 5.72 6.06 10.01
C GLY A 257 4.56 6.43 9.09
N MET A 258 4.81 6.42 7.77
CA MET A 258 3.81 6.78 6.76
C MET A 258 3.52 5.63 5.81
N GLY A 259 4.40 5.37 4.85
CA GLY A 259 4.31 4.21 3.99
C GLY A 259 4.94 2.99 4.66
N VAL A 260 4.35 1.83 4.39
CA VAL A 260 4.80 0.53 4.92
C VAL A 260 4.74 -0.51 3.82
N ASP A 261 5.71 -1.42 3.80
CA ASP A 261 5.61 -2.67 3.04
C ASP A 261 6.02 -3.86 3.90
N PHE A 262 5.48 -5.04 3.58
CA PHE A 262 5.61 -6.24 4.36
C PHE A 262 5.91 -7.42 3.43
N ALA A 263 7.18 -7.63 3.12
CA ALA A 263 7.65 -8.63 2.17
C ALA A 263 9.05 -9.14 2.51
N ASP A 264 9.36 -10.36 2.11
CA ASP A 264 10.69 -10.97 2.21
C ASP A 264 11.65 -10.29 1.20
N TYR A 265 12.55 -9.42 1.68
CA TYR A 265 13.49 -8.70 0.81
C TYR A 265 14.82 -9.42 0.60
N ASP A 266 15.20 -10.33 1.51
CA ASP A 266 16.49 -11.03 1.49
C ASP A 266 16.40 -12.52 1.08
N ASN A 267 15.18 -12.95 0.69
CA ASN A 267 14.88 -14.30 0.22
C ASN A 267 15.20 -15.40 1.25
N ASP A 268 15.10 -15.10 2.56
CA ASP A 268 15.28 -16.06 3.64
C ASP A 268 14.01 -16.87 3.96
N GLY A 269 12.88 -16.44 3.40
CA GLY A 269 11.55 -17.04 3.53
C GLY A 269 10.68 -16.43 4.60
N TRP A 270 11.16 -15.44 5.35
CA TRP A 270 10.39 -14.74 6.37
C TRP A 270 10.09 -13.30 5.93
N PRO A 271 8.84 -12.86 6.01
CA PRO A 271 8.52 -11.51 5.56
C PRO A 271 9.04 -10.45 6.53
N ASP A 272 9.71 -9.46 5.97
CA ASP A 272 10.32 -8.32 6.65
C ASP A 272 9.43 -7.07 6.55
N ILE A 273 9.73 -6.05 7.33
CA ILE A 273 8.93 -4.83 7.37
C ILE A 273 9.82 -3.63 7.06
N PHE A 274 9.38 -2.84 6.08
CA PHE A 274 9.91 -1.52 5.80
C PHE A 274 8.89 -0.44 6.15
N MET A 275 9.36 0.64 6.79
CA MET A 275 8.59 1.87 7.01
C MET A 275 9.46 3.08 6.71
N ASN A 276 8.91 4.01 5.94
CA ASN A 276 9.60 5.28 5.77
C ASN A 276 9.29 6.27 6.90
N ALA A 277 9.99 7.41 6.89
CA ALA A 277 9.89 8.45 7.89
C ALA A 277 10.12 9.84 7.27
N LEU A 278 10.06 10.89 8.09
CA LEU A 278 10.43 12.24 7.68
C LEU A 278 11.96 12.46 7.71
N ALA A 279 12.42 13.48 7.01
CA ALA A 279 13.81 13.92 7.03
C ALA A 279 14.31 14.15 8.48
N ASN A 280 15.59 13.86 8.73
CA ASN A 280 16.24 13.77 10.04
C ASN A 280 15.79 12.58 10.90
N GLN A 281 14.89 11.75 10.41
CA GLN A 281 14.62 10.41 10.92
C GLN A 281 15.15 9.40 9.89
N ARG A 282 15.48 8.20 10.31
CA ARG A 282 15.93 7.15 9.40
C ARG A 282 14.75 6.29 9.00
N TYR A 283 14.70 5.84 7.74
CA TYR A 283 13.73 4.82 7.37
C TYR A 283 14.02 3.54 8.12
N ALA A 284 12.99 2.88 8.59
CA ALA A 284 13.08 1.67 9.39
C ALA A 284 12.96 0.43 8.49
N LEU A 285 13.99 -0.41 8.53
CA LEU A 285 13.97 -1.74 7.97
C LEU A 285 14.15 -2.74 9.12
N TYR A 286 13.16 -3.60 9.30
CA TYR A 286 13.13 -4.62 10.33
C TYR A 286 13.18 -5.99 9.66
N ARG A 287 14.25 -6.75 9.93
CA ARG A 287 14.39 -8.13 9.48
C ARG A 287 13.69 -9.07 10.44
N ASN A 288 12.94 -10.01 9.89
CA ASN A 288 12.20 -11.01 10.65
C ASN A 288 13.11 -12.16 11.12
N GLU A 289 13.26 -12.35 12.40
CA GLU A 289 14.05 -13.42 13.00
C GLU A 289 13.17 -14.68 13.21
N GLN A 290 12.72 -15.25 12.10
CA GLN A 290 11.95 -16.51 12.06
C GLN A 290 10.65 -16.46 12.88
N GLY A 291 9.91 -15.37 12.80
CA GLY A 291 8.64 -15.17 13.50
C GLY A 291 8.76 -14.93 15.01
N LYS A 292 9.99 -14.79 15.57
CA LYS A 292 10.22 -14.66 17.01
C LYS A 292 10.42 -13.22 17.46
N SER A 293 11.03 -12.41 16.62
CA SER A 293 11.32 -11.00 16.83
C SER A 293 11.66 -10.34 15.50
N PHE A 294 11.83 -9.03 15.51
CA PHE A 294 12.35 -8.28 14.39
C PHE A 294 13.60 -7.51 14.80
N ASP A 295 14.65 -7.58 14.00
CA ASP A 295 15.89 -6.85 14.18
C ASP A 295 15.88 -5.57 13.35
N TYR A 296 16.16 -4.42 13.96
CA TYR A 296 16.31 -3.16 13.25
C TYR A 296 17.64 -3.15 12.47
N VAL A 297 17.55 -3.31 11.13
CA VAL A 297 18.73 -3.47 10.26
C VAL A 297 18.97 -2.30 9.32
N SER A 298 18.36 -1.15 9.55
CA SER A 298 18.47 0.02 8.66
C SER A 298 19.92 0.50 8.49
N GLY A 299 20.74 0.45 9.56
CA GLY A 299 22.16 0.79 9.50
C GLY A 299 22.97 -0.19 8.64
N PRO A 300 23.04 -1.46 9.02
CA PRO A 300 23.78 -2.49 8.27
C PRO A 300 23.33 -2.64 6.82
N SER A 301 22.03 -2.53 6.55
CA SER A 301 21.46 -2.63 5.19
C SER A 301 21.79 -1.43 4.28
N GLY A 302 22.31 -0.33 4.81
CA GLY A 302 22.56 0.90 4.06
C GLY A 302 21.37 1.87 3.99
N VAL A 303 20.15 1.42 4.28
CA VAL A 303 18.92 2.22 4.20
C VAL A 303 19.00 3.50 5.06
N ALA A 304 19.51 3.42 6.30
CA ALA A 304 19.60 4.57 7.19
C ALA A 304 20.47 5.69 6.64
N GLY A 305 21.63 5.36 6.05
CA GLY A 305 22.54 6.35 5.48
C GLY A 305 21.97 7.05 4.25
N ILE A 306 21.22 6.31 3.43
CA ILE A 306 20.59 6.85 2.22
C ILE A 306 19.41 7.75 2.61
N SER A 307 18.60 7.35 3.58
CA SER A 307 17.32 8.00 3.89
C SER A 307 17.39 9.22 4.82
N GLN A 308 18.54 9.50 5.44
CA GLN A 308 18.70 10.49 6.52
C GLN A 308 18.08 11.88 6.23
N MET A 309 18.15 12.34 4.97
CA MET A 309 17.69 13.67 4.57
C MET A 309 16.41 13.64 3.75
N HIS A 310 15.74 12.50 3.67
CA HIS A 310 14.56 12.29 2.81
C HIS A 310 13.28 12.16 3.63
N SER A 311 12.18 12.68 3.06
CA SER A 311 10.82 12.56 3.62
C SER A 311 10.02 11.60 2.75
N GLY A 312 9.84 10.35 3.22
CA GLY A 312 9.22 9.27 2.47
C GLY A 312 7.71 9.18 2.64
N TRP A 313 7.03 8.61 1.64
CA TRP A 313 5.59 8.36 1.62
C TRP A 313 5.26 6.98 1.03
N GLY A 314 4.74 6.90 -0.20
CA GLY A 314 4.52 5.61 -0.85
C GLY A 314 5.82 4.83 -1.03
N ALA A 315 5.82 3.56 -0.62
CA ALA A 315 7.01 2.73 -0.69
C ALA A 315 6.65 1.26 -0.92
N ARG A 316 7.49 0.53 -1.62
CA ARG A 316 7.32 -0.91 -1.80
C ARG A 316 8.64 -1.60 -2.14
N PHE A 317 8.77 -2.82 -1.68
CA PHE A 317 9.72 -3.79 -2.20
C PHE A 317 9.25 -4.35 -3.55
N PHE A 318 10.08 -4.30 -4.56
CA PHE A 318 9.81 -4.85 -5.90
C PHE A 318 11.13 -5.10 -6.62
N ASP A 319 11.16 -6.02 -7.53
CA ASP A 319 12.34 -6.35 -8.33
C ASP A 319 12.25 -5.59 -9.66
N TYR A 320 12.85 -4.38 -9.75
CA TYR A 320 12.71 -3.53 -10.93
C TYR A 320 13.55 -4.00 -12.12
N ASP A 321 14.63 -4.74 -11.86
CA ASP A 321 15.54 -5.18 -12.91
C ASP A 321 15.55 -6.70 -13.14
N ASN A 322 14.61 -7.42 -12.51
CA ASN A 322 14.40 -8.86 -12.64
C ASN A 322 15.63 -9.70 -12.24
N ASP A 323 16.46 -9.20 -11.31
CA ASP A 323 17.66 -9.91 -10.86
C ASP A 323 17.38 -10.94 -9.74
N GLY A 324 16.13 -11.00 -9.24
CA GLY A 324 15.66 -11.91 -8.21
C GLY A 324 15.80 -11.39 -6.77
N TRP A 325 16.31 -10.17 -6.57
CA TRP A 325 16.31 -9.47 -5.30
C TRP A 325 15.28 -8.35 -5.31
N LYS A 326 14.57 -8.19 -4.21
CA LYS A 326 13.62 -7.08 -4.10
C LYS A 326 14.34 -5.78 -3.75
N ASP A 327 14.23 -4.83 -4.65
CA ASP A 327 14.67 -3.44 -4.51
C ASP A 327 13.64 -2.63 -3.71
N LEU A 328 13.96 -1.38 -3.41
CA LEU A 328 13.07 -0.53 -2.64
C LEU A 328 12.88 0.83 -3.32
N PHE A 329 11.63 1.13 -3.66
CA PHE A 329 11.23 2.48 -4.09
C PHE A 329 10.60 3.24 -2.94
N VAL A 330 10.88 4.56 -2.83
CA VAL A 330 10.21 5.46 -1.91
C VAL A 330 9.85 6.78 -2.60
N ALA A 331 8.56 7.10 -2.60
CA ALA A 331 8.03 8.40 -3.00
C ALA A 331 8.47 9.47 -2.00
N GLN A 332 8.88 10.65 -2.48
CA GLN A 332 9.51 11.68 -1.66
C GLN A 332 8.74 13.00 -1.69
N GLY A 333 8.99 13.80 -0.66
CA GLY A 333 8.51 15.17 -0.52
C GLY A 333 8.16 15.54 0.92
N HIS A 334 8.63 16.68 1.42
CA HIS A 334 8.38 17.09 2.79
C HIS A 334 6.89 17.33 3.06
N VAL A 335 6.44 17.14 4.32
CA VAL A 335 5.03 17.37 4.69
C VAL A 335 4.64 18.85 4.62
N MET A 336 5.56 19.75 4.97
CA MET A 336 5.33 21.21 5.01
C MET A 336 5.77 21.86 3.70
N ASP A 337 4.84 22.53 3.03
CA ASP A 337 5.04 23.23 1.76
C ASP A 337 5.91 24.52 1.89
N ASN A 338 6.16 24.96 3.11
CA ASN A 338 6.94 26.14 3.45
C ASN A 338 8.18 25.81 4.29
N ILE A 339 8.65 24.57 4.28
CA ILE A 339 9.74 24.09 5.15
C ILE A 339 11.03 24.90 4.97
N GLU A 340 11.32 25.35 3.76
CA GLU A 340 12.51 26.16 3.44
C GLU A 340 12.58 27.47 4.22
N LEU A 341 11.43 28.00 4.69
CA LEU A 341 11.38 29.23 5.48
C LEU A 341 11.90 29.03 6.91
N THR A 342 11.78 27.81 7.45
CA THR A 342 12.17 27.47 8.82
C THR A 342 13.42 26.59 8.88
N GLN A 343 13.63 25.76 7.85
CA GLN A 343 14.75 24.83 7.71
C GLN A 343 15.36 24.90 6.31
N PRO A 344 16.29 25.83 6.05
CA PRO A 344 16.82 26.08 4.70
C PRO A 344 17.55 24.91 4.03
N SER A 345 17.97 23.91 4.82
CA SER A 345 18.59 22.67 4.31
C SER A 345 17.59 21.65 3.76
N MET A 346 16.30 21.80 4.08
CA MET A 346 15.23 20.90 3.62
C MET A 346 14.53 21.46 2.39
N ARG A 347 13.81 20.61 1.68
CA ARG A 347 13.02 20.98 0.50
C ARG A 347 11.63 20.35 0.60
N TYR A 348 10.62 21.11 0.16
CA TYR A 348 9.25 20.59 0.01
C TYR A 348 9.19 19.55 -1.11
N LYS A 349 9.79 19.86 -2.26
CA LYS A 349 9.88 18.95 -3.41
C LYS A 349 11.19 18.18 -3.34
N GLU A 350 11.10 16.87 -3.42
CA GLU A 350 12.24 15.97 -3.44
C GLU A 350 12.13 15.01 -4.63
N PRO A 351 13.25 14.57 -5.23
CA PRO A 351 13.20 13.54 -6.26
C PRO A 351 12.81 12.18 -5.63
N PRO A 352 12.10 11.30 -6.35
CA PRO A 352 11.85 9.93 -5.89
C PRO A 352 13.15 9.17 -5.62
N LEU A 353 13.11 8.20 -4.72
CA LEU A 353 14.26 7.40 -4.31
C LEU A 353 14.09 5.95 -4.77
N LEU A 354 15.10 5.43 -5.48
CA LEU A 354 15.22 4.02 -5.85
C LEU A 354 16.51 3.44 -5.26
N MET A 355 16.37 2.41 -4.44
CA MET A 355 17.46 1.71 -3.79
C MET A 355 17.55 0.29 -4.36
N HIS A 356 18.65 -0.02 -5.03
CA HIS A 356 18.94 -1.36 -5.56
C HIS A 356 19.46 -2.26 -4.46
N ASN A 357 18.91 -3.47 -4.36
CA ASN A 357 19.31 -4.50 -3.42
C ASN A 357 20.39 -5.42 -4.04
N THR A 358 21.61 -5.33 -3.56
CA THR A 358 22.72 -6.14 -4.06
C THR A 358 22.75 -7.56 -3.47
N GLY A 359 21.73 -7.97 -2.73
CA GLY A 359 21.73 -9.20 -1.92
C GLY A 359 22.59 -9.12 -0.65
N ALA A 360 23.31 -8.02 -0.46
CA ALA A 360 24.11 -7.74 0.74
C ALA A 360 23.67 -6.43 1.43
N ARG A 361 23.29 -5.43 0.64
CA ARG A 361 22.82 -4.13 1.11
C ARG A 361 22.11 -3.37 -0.01
N PHE A 362 21.38 -2.34 0.39
CA PHE A 362 20.80 -1.36 -0.53
C PHE A 362 21.82 -0.29 -0.94
N VAL A 363 21.76 0.15 -2.18
CA VAL A 363 22.53 1.26 -2.75
C VAL A 363 21.60 2.20 -3.51
N ASP A 364 21.79 3.51 -3.36
CA ASP A 364 21.00 4.50 -4.09
C ASP A 364 21.40 4.51 -5.57
N VAL A 365 20.45 4.22 -6.45
CA VAL A 365 20.61 4.23 -7.90
C VAL A 365 19.72 5.29 -8.58
N SER A 366 19.04 6.14 -7.82
CA SER A 366 18.10 7.13 -8.33
C SER A 366 18.67 8.00 -9.44
N ALA A 367 19.88 8.52 -9.25
CA ALA A 367 20.51 9.42 -10.21
C ALA A 367 20.75 8.79 -11.60
N SER A 368 20.86 7.44 -11.67
CA SER A 368 21.06 6.67 -12.89
C SER A 368 19.77 6.08 -13.46
N SER A 369 18.65 6.16 -12.74
CA SER A 369 17.37 5.52 -13.10
C SER A 369 16.47 6.38 -14.00
N GLY A 370 17.02 7.41 -14.62
CA GLY A 370 16.32 8.26 -15.59
C GLY A 370 15.99 9.67 -15.09
N GLU A 371 15.46 10.49 -15.99
CA GLU A 371 15.17 11.89 -15.71
C GLU A 371 14.13 12.10 -14.60
N PRO A 372 13.03 11.32 -14.51
CA PRO A 372 12.05 11.47 -13.44
C PRO A 372 12.63 11.33 -12.02
N PHE A 373 13.67 10.54 -11.85
CA PHE A 373 14.37 10.35 -10.56
C PHE A 373 15.32 11.51 -10.21
N ARG A 374 15.45 12.50 -11.09
CA ARG A 374 16.20 13.75 -10.84
C ARG A 374 15.29 14.95 -10.69
N ALA A 375 14.02 14.80 -11.06
CA ALA A 375 13.02 15.86 -10.96
C ALA A 375 12.42 15.92 -9.56
N ALA A 376 12.51 17.09 -8.92
CA ALA A 376 11.93 17.30 -7.59
C ALA A 376 10.40 17.39 -7.67
N THR A 377 9.72 16.56 -6.93
CA THR A 377 8.25 16.40 -6.90
C THR A 377 7.71 16.32 -5.48
N THR A 378 6.40 16.24 -5.32
CA THR A 378 5.72 16.05 -4.03
C THR A 378 4.85 14.82 -4.06
N VAL A 379 5.46 13.68 -4.33
CA VAL A 379 4.71 12.42 -4.40
C VAL A 379 4.21 12.02 -3.01
N ARG A 380 3.00 11.45 -2.96
CA ARG A 380 2.44 10.84 -1.76
C ARG A 380 2.13 9.37 -2.01
N GLY A 381 1.10 9.06 -2.78
CA GLY A 381 0.75 7.69 -3.14
C GLY A 381 1.66 7.14 -4.23
N ALA A 382 1.97 5.84 -4.12
CA ALA A 382 2.66 5.08 -5.15
C ALA A 382 2.01 3.71 -5.27
N ALA A 383 1.67 3.32 -6.50
CA ALA A 383 1.18 1.98 -6.84
C ALA A 383 2.14 1.33 -7.84
N PHE A 384 2.25 0.02 -7.77
CA PHE A 384 3.22 -0.80 -8.46
C PHE A 384 2.52 -1.90 -9.26
N GLY A 385 2.96 -2.13 -10.48
CA GLY A 385 2.45 -3.17 -11.35
C GLY A 385 3.03 -3.04 -12.75
N ASP A 386 2.84 -4.04 -13.57
CA ASP A 386 3.28 -4.06 -14.96
C ASP A 386 2.12 -3.60 -15.87
N LEU A 387 2.17 -2.34 -16.33
CA LEU A 387 1.10 -1.66 -17.09
C LEU A 387 1.04 -2.09 -18.55
N ASN A 388 2.16 -2.52 -19.12
CA ASN A 388 2.26 -2.93 -20.52
C ASN A 388 2.45 -4.45 -20.70
N ASN A 389 2.50 -5.21 -19.59
CA ASN A 389 2.71 -6.65 -19.54
C ASN A 389 4.04 -7.08 -20.21
N ASP A 390 5.10 -6.28 -20.07
CA ASP A 390 6.44 -6.62 -20.57
C ASP A 390 7.33 -7.33 -19.54
N GLY A 391 6.82 -7.48 -18.31
CA GLY A 391 7.45 -8.17 -17.20
C GLY A 391 8.37 -7.31 -16.35
N PHE A 392 8.43 -6.02 -16.59
CA PHE A 392 9.16 -5.07 -15.77
C PHE A 392 8.17 -4.18 -15.01
N PRO A 393 8.21 -4.17 -13.66
CA PRO A 393 7.24 -3.38 -12.89
C PRO A 393 7.35 -1.88 -13.14
N ASP A 394 6.21 -1.24 -13.38
CA ASP A 394 6.02 0.20 -13.58
C ASP A 394 5.49 0.85 -12.30
N LEU A 395 5.50 2.19 -12.26
CA LEU A 395 5.04 2.97 -11.13
C LEU A 395 3.98 3.99 -11.55
N ALA A 396 2.88 4.08 -10.79
CA ALA A 396 1.96 5.21 -10.83
C ALA A 396 2.07 6.01 -9.54
N LEU A 397 2.36 7.30 -9.67
CA LEU A 397 2.66 8.19 -8.55
C LEU A 397 1.64 9.33 -8.51
N ASN A 398 1.05 9.56 -7.36
CA ASN A 398 0.12 10.67 -7.14
C ASN A 398 0.80 11.82 -6.40
N CYS A 399 0.83 12.99 -7.02
CA CYS A 399 1.52 14.19 -6.54
C CYS A 399 0.55 15.15 -5.85
N ASN A 400 0.96 15.75 -4.71
CA ASN A 400 0.14 16.74 -4.00
C ASN A 400 0.07 18.11 -4.69
N ASP A 401 1.05 18.44 -5.50
CA ASP A 401 1.16 19.75 -6.15
C ASP A 401 1.70 19.56 -7.57
N GLY A 402 0.89 18.92 -8.40
CA GLY A 402 1.26 18.65 -9.79
C GLY A 402 0.45 17.50 -10.39
N PRO A 403 0.66 17.23 -11.67
CA PRO A 403 0.06 16.08 -12.33
C PRO A 403 0.62 14.76 -11.75
N PRO A 404 -0.13 13.66 -11.82
CA PRO A 404 0.41 12.34 -11.52
C PRO A 404 1.54 11.98 -12.48
N LEU A 405 2.44 11.10 -12.05
CA LEU A 405 3.53 10.60 -12.87
C LEU A 405 3.34 9.09 -13.11
N ILE A 406 3.51 8.67 -14.35
CA ILE A 406 3.58 7.26 -14.73
C ILE A 406 5.02 6.99 -15.18
N LEU A 407 5.72 6.15 -14.45
CA LEU A 407 7.11 5.79 -14.75
C LEU A 407 7.11 4.39 -15.36
N MET A 408 7.32 4.34 -16.69
CA MET A 408 7.41 3.10 -17.43
C MET A 408 8.83 2.55 -17.36
N ASN A 409 8.98 1.37 -16.82
CA ASN A 409 10.26 0.67 -16.80
C ASN A 409 10.58 0.15 -18.20
N GLN A 410 11.75 0.52 -18.72
CA GLN A 410 12.14 0.15 -20.08
C GLN A 410 12.85 -1.20 -20.15
N GLY A 411 13.07 -1.86 -19.02
CA GLY A 411 13.75 -3.16 -18.98
C GLY A 411 15.12 -3.12 -19.67
N GLY A 412 15.39 -4.15 -20.48
CA GLY A 412 16.51 -4.15 -21.43
C GLY A 412 17.81 -4.78 -20.92
N ASN A 413 17.82 -5.34 -19.70
CA ASN A 413 18.99 -6.05 -19.13
C ASN A 413 19.08 -7.53 -19.55
N GLY A 414 18.04 -8.05 -20.22
CA GLY A 414 17.98 -9.46 -20.67
C GLY A 414 17.61 -10.46 -19.57
N ASN A 415 17.24 -10.01 -18.39
CA ASN A 415 16.74 -10.86 -17.32
C ASN A 415 15.31 -11.32 -17.62
N HIS A 416 15.00 -12.54 -17.18
CA HIS A 416 13.72 -13.21 -17.33
C HIS A 416 12.83 -12.95 -16.11
N TRP A 417 11.53 -13.20 -16.24
CA TRP A 417 10.54 -12.92 -15.22
C TRP A 417 9.37 -13.93 -15.22
N LEU A 418 8.61 -13.93 -14.15
CA LEU A 418 7.34 -14.63 -14.05
C LEU A 418 6.35 -13.79 -13.22
N ILE A 419 5.17 -13.52 -13.77
CA ILE A 419 4.06 -12.91 -13.02
C ILE A 419 3.01 -13.98 -12.77
N VAL A 420 2.58 -14.15 -11.51
CA VAL A 420 1.56 -15.12 -11.12
C VAL A 420 0.28 -14.40 -10.76
N ASN A 421 -0.80 -14.68 -11.50
CA ASN A 421 -2.14 -14.18 -11.22
C ASN A 421 -2.98 -15.31 -10.60
N THR A 422 -3.32 -15.18 -9.32
CA THR A 422 -4.09 -16.15 -8.56
C THR A 422 -5.60 -15.95 -8.77
N VAL A 423 -6.34 -17.07 -8.85
CA VAL A 423 -7.80 -17.07 -8.93
C VAL A 423 -8.32 -18.11 -7.94
N GLY A 424 -8.86 -17.65 -6.81
CA GLY A 424 -9.45 -18.51 -5.77
C GLY A 424 -10.74 -19.18 -6.23
N THR A 425 -11.05 -20.31 -5.64
CA THR A 425 -12.30 -21.06 -5.82
C THR A 425 -12.95 -21.43 -4.50
N LYS A 426 -12.16 -21.73 -3.47
CA LYS A 426 -12.55 -21.88 -2.06
C LYS A 426 -12.08 -20.68 -1.24
N SER A 427 -10.89 -20.20 -1.55
CA SER A 427 -10.38 -18.93 -1.07
C SER A 427 -11.11 -17.77 -1.74
N ASN A 428 -10.95 -16.55 -1.20
CA ASN A 428 -11.43 -15.35 -1.88
C ASN A 428 -10.95 -15.32 -3.34
N ARG A 429 -11.77 -14.73 -4.21
CA ARG A 429 -11.59 -14.78 -5.68
C ARG A 429 -10.23 -14.25 -6.14
N ASP A 430 -9.71 -13.24 -5.48
CA ASP A 430 -8.40 -12.66 -5.79
C ASP A 430 -7.23 -13.53 -5.34
N GLY A 431 -7.45 -14.43 -4.38
CA GLY A 431 -6.41 -15.22 -3.72
C GLY A 431 -5.60 -14.40 -2.73
N ILE A 432 -6.11 -13.24 -2.27
CA ILE A 432 -5.43 -12.41 -1.24
C ILE A 432 -5.19 -13.26 0.01
N GLY A 433 -3.94 -13.25 0.49
CA GLY A 433 -3.47 -14.11 1.57
C GLY A 433 -2.76 -15.38 1.10
N ALA A 434 -2.74 -15.69 -0.20
CA ALA A 434 -1.97 -16.82 -0.72
C ALA A 434 -0.46 -16.53 -0.64
N ARG A 435 0.30 -17.55 -0.19
CA ARG A 435 1.76 -17.51 -0.13
C ARG A 435 2.33 -18.30 -1.31
N LEU A 436 3.28 -17.69 -2.02
CA LEU A 436 3.94 -18.28 -3.16
C LEU A 436 5.41 -18.53 -2.83
N LYS A 437 5.90 -19.70 -3.25
CA LYS A 437 7.33 -20.03 -3.23
C LYS A 437 7.75 -20.44 -4.61
N LEU A 438 8.72 -19.75 -5.18
CA LEU A 438 9.29 -20.04 -6.49
C LEU A 438 10.71 -20.57 -6.31
N ILE A 439 11.04 -21.67 -6.99
CA ILE A 439 12.40 -22.25 -7.03
C ILE A 439 12.88 -22.22 -8.48
N GLY A 440 13.80 -21.31 -8.80
CA GLY A 440 14.46 -21.21 -10.09
C GLY A 440 15.41 -22.39 -10.37
N GLU A 441 16.01 -22.43 -11.55
CA GLU A 441 17.00 -23.46 -11.89
C GLU A 441 18.33 -23.24 -11.17
N SER A 442 18.78 -21.99 -11.07
CA SER A 442 20.07 -21.59 -10.50
C SER A 442 19.95 -20.81 -9.20
N TRP A 443 18.74 -20.37 -8.81
CA TRP A 443 18.51 -19.42 -7.72
C TRP A 443 18.05 -20.07 -6.41
N LYS A 444 18.26 -19.32 -5.31
CA LYS A 444 17.61 -19.58 -4.03
C LYS A 444 16.09 -19.44 -4.20
N PRO A 445 15.29 -20.08 -3.35
CA PRO A 445 13.87 -19.85 -3.35
C PRO A 445 13.54 -18.35 -3.18
N GLN A 446 12.56 -17.86 -3.93
CA GLN A 446 11.93 -16.56 -3.75
C GLN A 446 10.55 -16.74 -3.17
N TYR A 447 10.08 -15.73 -2.44
CA TYR A 447 8.80 -15.79 -1.75
C TYR A 447 7.95 -14.57 -2.10
N GLY A 448 6.65 -14.81 -2.26
CA GLY A 448 5.65 -13.79 -2.55
C GLY A 448 4.39 -14.00 -1.74
N PHE A 449 3.63 -12.93 -1.56
CA PHE A 449 2.35 -12.92 -0.87
C PHE A 449 1.34 -12.14 -1.71
N VAL A 450 0.15 -12.70 -1.93
CA VAL A 450 -0.88 -12.02 -2.72
C VAL A 450 -1.54 -10.96 -1.86
N SER A 451 -1.33 -9.72 -2.21
CA SER A 451 -1.90 -8.55 -1.53
C SER A 451 -1.91 -7.33 -2.44
N THR A 452 -2.95 -6.51 -2.34
CA THR A 452 -2.99 -5.16 -2.92
C THR A 452 -2.54 -4.08 -1.93
N ALA A 453 -2.41 -4.44 -0.64
CA ALA A 453 -2.04 -3.56 0.47
C ALA A 453 -0.55 -3.22 0.49
N GLY A 454 -0.19 -2.23 1.29
CA GLY A 454 1.15 -1.68 1.42
C GLY A 454 1.25 -0.27 0.87
N SER A 455 2.50 0.27 0.78
CA SER A 455 2.75 1.63 0.33
C SER A 455 2.12 2.69 1.27
N TYR A 456 1.72 3.83 0.72
CA TYR A 456 1.02 4.89 1.44
C TYR A 456 -0.29 5.19 0.74
N LEU A 457 -1.43 4.92 1.41
CA LEU A 457 -2.78 5.21 0.93
C LEU A 457 -3.13 4.60 -0.44
N SER A 458 -2.39 3.63 -0.91
CA SER A 458 -2.42 3.17 -2.29
C SER A 458 -2.62 1.65 -2.36
N ALA A 459 -3.12 1.18 -3.49
CA ALA A 459 -3.25 -0.25 -3.77
C ALA A 459 -2.46 -0.60 -5.04
N SER A 460 -1.66 -1.65 -4.96
CA SER A 460 -0.87 -2.14 -6.09
C SER A 460 -1.54 -3.32 -6.76
N ASP A 461 -1.02 -3.71 -7.92
CA ASP A 461 -1.40 -4.95 -8.59
C ASP A 461 -1.32 -6.15 -7.64
N LYS A 462 -2.35 -6.99 -7.63
CA LYS A 462 -2.39 -8.21 -6.81
C LYS A 462 -1.50 -9.34 -7.35
N ARG A 463 -1.12 -9.28 -8.63
CA ARG A 463 -0.27 -10.29 -9.24
C ARG A 463 1.11 -10.29 -8.58
N VAL A 464 1.63 -11.48 -8.30
CA VAL A 464 2.95 -11.63 -7.70
C VAL A 464 4.01 -11.73 -8.79
N HIS A 465 4.95 -10.81 -8.75
CA HIS A 465 6.06 -10.71 -9.69
C HIS A 465 7.32 -11.38 -9.11
N PHE A 466 8.04 -12.13 -9.95
CA PHE A 466 9.33 -12.74 -9.66
C PHE A 466 10.31 -12.45 -10.79
N GLY A 467 11.45 -11.81 -10.49
CA GLY A 467 12.58 -11.75 -11.39
C GLY A 467 13.34 -13.08 -11.36
N LEU A 468 13.78 -13.56 -12.52
CA LEU A 468 14.43 -14.85 -12.68
C LEU A 468 15.89 -14.73 -13.10
N GLY A 469 16.41 -13.51 -13.26
CA GLY A 469 17.77 -13.32 -13.80
C GLY A 469 17.94 -14.03 -15.13
N ALA A 470 18.95 -14.88 -15.25
CA ALA A 470 19.23 -15.65 -16.46
C ALA A 470 18.39 -16.92 -16.63
N ASP A 471 17.59 -17.32 -15.62
CA ASP A 471 16.82 -18.57 -15.67
C ASP A 471 15.61 -18.43 -16.60
N ARG A 472 15.47 -19.37 -17.53
CA ARG A 472 14.36 -19.39 -18.52
C ARG A 472 13.16 -20.20 -18.06
N SER A 473 13.24 -20.78 -16.87
CA SER A 473 12.17 -21.52 -16.22
C SER A 473 12.40 -21.60 -14.72
N ALA A 474 11.32 -21.85 -13.98
CA ALA A 474 11.38 -22.25 -12.60
C ALA A 474 11.08 -23.75 -12.46
N ARG A 475 11.84 -24.43 -11.62
CA ARG A 475 11.64 -25.88 -11.36
C ARG A 475 10.32 -26.14 -10.65
N LEU A 476 9.92 -25.23 -9.75
CA LEU A 476 8.74 -25.40 -8.91
C LEU A 476 8.15 -24.03 -8.56
N LEU A 477 6.86 -23.91 -8.76
CA LEU A 477 6.00 -22.89 -8.12
C LEU A 477 5.08 -23.61 -7.14
N GLU A 478 5.18 -23.29 -5.86
CA GLU A 478 4.29 -23.76 -4.81
C GLU A 478 3.40 -22.61 -4.35
N ILE A 479 2.10 -22.84 -4.26
CA ILE A 479 1.11 -21.87 -3.79
C ILE A 479 0.37 -22.48 -2.61
N ALA A 480 0.50 -21.86 -1.43
CA ALA A 480 -0.31 -22.15 -0.26
C ALA A 480 -1.50 -21.20 -0.24
N TRP A 481 -2.68 -21.69 -0.58
CA TRP A 481 -3.92 -20.95 -0.65
C TRP A 481 -4.50 -20.65 0.73
N PRO A 482 -5.18 -19.51 0.95
CA PRO A 482 -5.86 -19.22 2.23
C PRO A 482 -6.83 -20.33 2.67
N GLY A 483 -7.52 -20.97 1.73
CA GLY A 483 -8.40 -22.11 1.98
C GLY A 483 -7.70 -23.38 2.48
N GLY A 484 -6.35 -23.38 2.64
CA GLY A 484 -5.56 -24.48 3.17
C GLY A 484 -5.03 -25.46 2.12
N THR A 485 -5.38 -25.28 0.85
CA THR A 485 -4.84 -26.10 -0.26
C THR A 485 -3.41 -25.70 -0.56
N VAL A 486 -2.53 -26.68 -0.83
CA VAL A 486 -1.19 -26.45 -1.37
C VAL A 486 -1.12 -26.99 -2.79
N GLN A 487 -0.87 -26.10 -3.75
CA GLN A 487 -0.76 -26.42 -5.17
C GLN A 487 0.69 -26.32 -5.62
N ARG A 488 1.14 -27.32 -6.44
CA ARG A 488 2.48 -27.34 -6.99
C ARG A 488 2.44 -27.43 -8.51
N ILE A 489 3.25 -26.59 -9.16
CA ILE A 489 3.39 -26.54 -10.62
C ILE A 489 4.89 -26.65 -10.93
N GLU A 490 5.26 -27.68 -11.66
CA GLU A 490 6.64 -27.94 -12.04
C GLU A 490 6.97 -27.41 -13.43
N ASN A 491 8.23 -27.05 -13.66
CA ASN A 491 8.77 -26.64 -14.96
C ASN A 491 8.01 -25.43 -15.57
N VAL A 492 7.81 -24.40 -14.77
CA VAL A 492 7.14 -23.16 -15.19
C VAL A 492 8.07 -22.36 -16.08
N LYS A 493 7.64 -22.04 -17.29
CA LYS A 493 8.42 -21.18 -18.21
C LYS A 493 8.49 -19.75 -17.72
N ALA A 494 9.58 -19.08 -18.01
CA ALA A 494 9.72 -17.64 -17.84
C ALA A 494 8.93 -16.83 -18.87
N ASP A 495 8.94 -15.52 -18.73
CA ASP A 495 8.43 -14.50 -19.65
C ASP A 495 6.93 -14.66 -19.95
N GLN A 496 6.14 -14.84 -18.90
CA GLN A 496 4.69 -14.96 -19.01
C GLN A 496 3.93 -14.47 -17.77
N VAL A 497 2.70 -14.06 -17.98
CA VAL A 497 1.69 -13.94 -16.94
C VAL A 497 0.98 -15.28 -16.81
N LEU A 498 1.25 -15.99 -15.71
CA LEU A 498 0.67 -17.31 -15.43
C LEU A 498 -0.59 -17.16 -14.57
N VAL A 499 -1.75 -17.46 -15.13
CA VAL A 499 -3.00 -17.52 -14.37
C VAL A 499 -3.09 -18.88 -13.69
N VAL A 500 -3.12 -18.88 -12.35
CA VAL A 500 -3.25 -20.10 -11.55
C VAL A 500 -4.57 -20.09 -10.80
N ARG A 501 -5.41 -21.06 -11.14
CA ARG A 501 -6.69 -21.26 -10.45
C ARG A 501 -6.52 -22.27 -9.31
N GLU A 502 -7.07 -21.94 -8.15
CA GLU A 502 -7.11 -22.85 -7.01
C GLU A 502 -7.83 -24.16 -7.37
N PRO A 503 -7.29 -25.35 -7.02
CA PRO A 503 -7.97 -26.62 -7.29
C PRO A 503 -9.31 -26.72 -6.55
N ALA A 504 -10.34 -27.21 -7.22
CA ALA A 504 -11.67 -27.35 -6.65
C ALA A 504 -11.76 -28.43 -5.52
N SER A 505 -10.79 -29.36 -5.46
CA SER A 505 -10.76 -30.47 -4.47
C SER A 505 -9.34 -30.93 -4.22
#